data_4d257566497e7e5620752a553f56fffb
#
_entry.id   4d257566497e7e5620752a553f56fffb
#
_cell.length_a   1.000
_cell.length_b   1.000
_cell.length_c   1.000
_cell.angle_alpha   90.00
_cell.angle_beta   90.00
_cell.angle_gamma   90.00
#
_symmetry.space_group_name_H-M   'P 1'
#
loop_
_entity.id
_entity.type
_entity.pdbx_description
1 polymer ?
#
loop_
_entity_poly.entity_id
_entity_poly.type
_entity_poly.pdbx_seq_one_letter_code
_entity_poly.pdbx_strand_id
1 'polypeptide(L)'
;MYKKRSSNKLYFAIILIVILAVSVAAVVYATQFNKPATAKVGVHVGDTFTYKLTGESVLGSVDAVTPAYLSEYNDTDYYQITITAIVSTNVSFNTIWRFTNGTEITSPQILDIASGNSSDKNGFWAIYPSNLKVSDLLRPTGYDEQIVNETTTTTYGAISRQTNFWQIESQFTDPSDPTGNTMRDDYTGIYFDQQTGVLTNLENVQRYNNPQYNIIIIWQLTSSSVWAVQ
;
A
#
# COMPACT_ATOMS: atom_id res chain seq x y z
N MET A 1 -65.62 -9.42 -43.47
CA MET A 1 -64.99 -10.12 -42.35
C MET A 1 -63.54 -9.62 -42.25
N TYR A 2 -63.26 -8.63 -41.40
CA TYR A 2 -61.92 -8.08 -41.25
C TYR A 2 -61.13 -8.93 -40.23
N LYS A 3 -60.04 -9.57 -40.67
CA LYS A 3 -59.17 -10.40 -39.86
C LYS A 3 -58.26 -9.46 -39.02
N LYS A 4 -58.53 -9.38 -37.73
CA LYS A 4 -57.74 -8.62 -36.74
C LYS A 4 -56.32 -9.20 -36.73
N ARG A 5 -55.34 -8.52 -37.34
CA ARG A 5 -53.95 -8.91 -37.38
C ARG A 5 -53.35 -8.75 -35.96
N SER A 6 -52.88 -9.85 -35.40
CA SER A 6 -52.41 -9.98 -34.03
C SER A 6 -51.29 -8.97 -33.76
N SER A 7 -51.49 -8.09 -32.75
CA SER A 7 -50.55 -7.09 -32.23
C SER A 7 -49.34 -7.74 -31.51
N ASN A 8 -49.38 -9.06 -31.29
CA ASN A 8 -48.34 -9.77 -30.53
C ASN A 8 -46.94 -9.69 -31.13
N LYS A 9 -46.83 -9.63 -32.47
CA LYS A 9 -45.53 -9.48 -33.14
C LYS A 9 -44.86 -8.14 -32.86
N LEU A 10 -45.64 -7.07 -32.71
CA LEU A 10 -45.13 -5.74 -32.37
C LEU A 10 -44.62 -5.71 -30.91
N TYR A 11 -45.35 -6.31 -29.99
CA TYR A 11 -44.90 -6.39 -28.58
C TYR A 11 -43.63 -7.25 -28.45
N PHE A 12 -43.51 -8.39 -29.15
CA PHE A 12 -42.28 -9.16 -29.17
C PHE A 12 -41.10 -8.39 -29.73
N ALA A 13 -41.26 -7.62 -30.79
CA ALA A 13 -40.21 -6.79 -31.37
C ALA A 13 -39.77 -5.68 -30.40
N ILE A 14 -40.70 -5.04 -29.71
CA ILE A 14 -40.37 -4.00 -28.69
C ILE A 14 -39.60 -4.62 -27.51
N ILE A 15 -40.05 -5.76 -27.00
CA ILE A 15 -39.37 -6.46 -25.90
C ILE A 15 -37.94 -6.85 -26.29
N LEU A 16 -37.73 -7.33 -27.52
CA LEU A 16 -36.40 -7.73 -28.01
C LEU A 16 -35.48 -6.52 -28.11
N ILE A 17 -35.99 -5.38 -28.60
CA ILE A 17 -35.20 -4.11 -28.66
C ILE A 17 -34.82 -3.62 -27.27
N VAL A 18 -35.73 -3.70 -26.28
CA VAL A 18 -35.44 -3.28 -24.90
C VAL A 18 -34.38 -4.18 -24.26
N ILE A 19 -34.48 -5.51 -24.44
CA ILE A 19 -33.47 -6.44 -23.92
C ILE A 19 -32.10 -6.16 -24.55
N LEU A 20 -32.06 -5.90 -25.85
CA LEU A 20 -30.80 -5.61 -26.56
C LEU A 20 -30.20 -4.27 -26.10
N ALA A 21 -31.01 -3.24 -25.90
CA ALA A 21 -30.56 -1.94 -25.39
C ALA A 21 -30.01 -2.05 -23.95
N VAL A 22 -30.69 -2.83 -23.08
CA VAL A 22 -30.22 -3.07 -21.70
C VAL A 22 -28.93 -3.88 -21.70
N SER A 23 -28.81 -4.89 -22.56
CA SER A 23 -27.59 -5.71 -22.67
C SER A 23 -26.41 -4.86 -23.16
N VAL A 24 -26.58 -4.00 -24.16
CA VAL A 24 -25.55 -3.10 -24.65
C VAL A 24 -25.18 -2.09 -23.56
N ALA A 25 -26.14 -1.51 -22.87
CA ALA A 25 -25.87 -0.58 -21.75
C ALA A 25 -25.08 -1.26 -20.62
N ALA A 26 -25.44 -2.51 -20.26
CA ALA A 26 -24.73 -3.29 -19.26
C ALA A 26 -23.27 -3.61 -19.67
N VAL A 27 -23.04 -3.97 -20.93
CA VAL A 27 -21.70 -4.21 -21.47
C VAL A 27 -20.88 -2.93 -21.50
N VAL A 28 -21.46 -1.81 -21.95
CA VAL A 28 -20.78 -0.51 -21.95
C VAL A 28 -20.45 -0.08 -20.52
N TYR A 29 -21.37 -0.24 -19.59
CA TYR A 29 -21.15 0.03 -18.16
C TYR A 29 -19.98 -0.83 -17.63
N ALA A 30 -20.04 -2.15 -17.80
CA ALA A 30 -19.00 -3.06 -17.36
C ALA A 30 -17.62 -2.76 -17.97
N THR A 31 -17.56 -2.39 -19.25
CA THR A 31 -16.27 -2.08 -19.92
C THR A 31 -15.72 -0.70 -19.62
N GLN A 32 -16.57 0.27 -19.28
CA GLN A 32 -16.11 1.64 -18.99
C GLN A 32 -15.81 1.86 -17.50
N PHE A 33 -16.57 1.22 -16.60
CA PHE A 33 -16.44 1.42 -15.16
C PHE A 33 -15.53 0.39 -14.48
N ASN A 34 -15.27 -0.77 -15.12
CA ASN A 34 -14.34 -1.79 -14.63
C ASN A 34 -12.96 -1.76 -15.33
N LYS A 35 -12.56 -0.64 -15.92
CA LYS A 35 -11.15 -0.51 -16.31
C LYS A 35 -10.33 -0.42 -15.04
N PRO A 36 -9.40 -1.37 -14.76
CA PRO A 36 -8.48 -1.23 -13.65
C PRO A 36 -7.76 0.11 -13.81
N ALA A 37 -7.70 0.89 -12.73
CA ALA A 37 -6.96 2.14 -12.74
C ALA A 37 -5.55 1.85 -13.25
N THR A 38 -5.10 2.58 -14.28
CA THR A 38 -3.74 2.38 -14.80
C THR A 38 -2.78 2.90 -13.75
N ALA A 39 -1.93 2.04 -13.21
CA ALA A 39 -0.92 2.44 -12.23
C ALA A 39 -0.02 3.52 -12.85
N LYS A 40 0.03 4.68 -12.23
CA LYS A 40 0.84 5.81 -12.67
C LYS A 40 2.00 6.02 -11.72
N VAL A 41 3.22 6.08 -12.23
CA VAL A 41 4.41 6.43 -11.45
C VAL A 41 4.40 7.93 -11.17
N GLY A 42 4.57 8.31 -9.90
CA GLY A 42 4.58 9.72 -9.47
C GLY A 42 5.96 10.23 -9.06
N VAL A 43 6.96 9.36 -9.04
CA VAL A 43 8.38 9.70 -8.77
C VAL A 43 9.17 9.84 -10.05
N HIS A 44 10.37 10.46 -9.96
CA HIS A 44 11.29 10.64 -11.07
C HIS A 44 12.67 10.05 -10.73
N VAL A 45 13.44 9.75 -11.77
CA VAL A 45 14.84 9.33 -11.60
C VAL A 45 15.64 10.45 -10.92
N GLY A 46 16.37 10.09 -9.85
CA GLY A 46 17.10 11.02 -9.02
C GLY A 46 16.34 11.48 -7.77
N ASP A 47 15.04 11.22 -7.66
CA ASP A 47 14.31 11.51 -6.42
C ASP A 47 14.87 10.69 -5.25
N THR A 48 15.01 11.37 -4.08
CA THR A 48 15.49 10.76 -2.84
C THR A 48 14.51 10.99 -1.70
N PHE A 49 14.36 9.95 -0.85
CA PHE A 49 13.47 9.96 0.30
C PHE A 49 14.20 9.35 1.48
N THR A 50 14.24 10.06 2.60
CA THR A 50 14.96 9.63 3.80
C THR A 50 13.98 9.44 4.94
N TYR A 51 14.14 8.32 5.65
CA TYR A 51 13.28 7.89 6.74
C TYR A 51 14.06 7.77 8.03
N LYS A 52 13.40 8.11 9.13
CA LYS A 52 13.76 7.69 10.47
C LYS A 52 13.00 6.41 10.80
N LEU A 53 13.70 5.43 11.35
CA LEU A 53 13.14 4.18 11.84
C LEU A 53 13.18 4.18 13.36
N THR A 54 12.12 3.65 13.99
CA THR A 54 12.08 3.43 15.44
C THR A 54 11.41 2.09 15.74
N GLY A 55 11.90 1.40 16.74
CA GLY A 55 11.33 0.15 17.26
C GLY A 55 11.12 0.25 18.77
N GLU A 56 9.93 -0.06 19.24
CA GLU A 56 9.55 -0.02 20.63
C GLU A 56 8.93 -1.36 21.05
N SER A 57 9.17 -1.78 22.29
CA SER A 57 8.45 -2.90 22.89
C SER A 57 7.79 -2.49 24.19
N VAL A 58 6.53 -2.90 24.36
CA VAL A 58 5.76 -2.70 25.59
C VAL A 58 5.53 -4.07 26.21
N LEU A 59 6.24 -4.38 27.29
CA LEU A 59 6.17 -5.66 27.97
C LEU A 59 4.96 -5.71 28.90
N GLY A 60 4.06 -6.68 28.68
CA GLY A 60 2.83 -6.87 29.44
C GLY A 60 2.91 -7.99 30.49
N SER A 61 3.98 -8.81 30.48
CA SER A 61 4.20 -9.88 31.45
C SER A 61 5.66 -9.95 31.86
N VAL A 62 5.93 -10.59 33.00
CA VAL A 62 7.29 -10.75 33.59
C VAL A 62 8.20 -11.63 32.72
N ASP A 63 7.63 -12.54 31.95
CA ASP A 63 8.36 -13.45 31.06
C ASP A 63 8.60 -12.86 29.66
N ALA A 64 8.03 -11.68 29.36
CA ALA A 64 8.22 -11.02 28.09
C ALA A 64 9.60 -10.36 28.02
N VAL A 65 10.24 -10.48 26.86
CA VAL A 65 11.57 -9.93 26.57
C VAL A 65 11.51 -9.07 25.33
N THR A 66 12.17 -7.92 25.35
CA THR A 66 12.35 -7.07 24.17
C THR A 66 13.12 -7.83 23.10
N PRO A 67 12.56 -8.01 21.87
CA PRO A 67 13.27 -8.68 20.80
C PRO A 67 14.53 -7.95 20.39
N ALA A 68 15.64 -8.69 20.23
CA ALA A 68 16.95 -8.12 19.95
C ALA A 68 17.00 -7.33 18.63
N TYR A 69 16.21 -7.74 17.62
CA TYR A 69 16.18 -7.07 16.31
C TYR A 69 15.65 -5.62 16.36
N LEU A 70 14.94 -5.21 17.43
CA LEU A 70 14.48 -3.83 17.59
C LEU A 70 15.65 -2.84 17.76
N SER A 71 16.82 -3.31 18.20
CA SER A 71 18.02 -2.45 18.26
C SER A 71 18.42 -1.95 16.88
N GLU A 72 18.24 -2.74 15.81
CA GLU A 72 18.57 -2.32 14.44
C GLU A 72 17.76 -1.09 14.02
N TYR A 73 16.46 -1.02 14.38
CA TYR A 73 15.64 0.16 14.11
C TYR A 73 16.11 1.37 14.92
N ASN A 74 16.43 1.19 16.20
CA ASN A 74 16.84 2.27 17.10
C ASN A 74 18.26 2.76 16.86
N ASP A 75 19.13 1.86 16.37
CA ASP A 75 20.51 2.19 15.98
C ASP A 75 20.59 2.74 14.55
N THR A 76 19.45 2.90 13.87
CA THR A 76 19.39 3.52 12.53
C THR A 76 19.67 5.01 12.61
N ASP A 77 20.67 5.48 11.89
CA ASP A 77 20.91 6.90 11.62
C ASP A 77 19.86 7.39 10.59
N TYR A 78 19.81 6.72 9.45
CA TYR A 78 18.74 6.92 8.46
C TYR A 78 18.56 5.70 7.55
N TYR A 79 17.37 5.61 6.92
CA TYR A 79 17.10 4.74 5.78
C TYR A 79 16.77 5.62 4.58
N GLN A 80 17.51 5.49 3.46
CA GLN A 80 17.31 6.32 2.28
C GLN A 80 16.98 5.48 1.06
N ILE A 81 16.09 6.00 0.23
CA ILE A 81 15.69 5.46 -1.07
C ILE A 81 16.09 6.47 -2.14
N THR A 82 16.76 6.01 -3.20
CA THR A 82 17.07 6.83 -4.38
C THR A 82 16.55 6.15 -5.63
N ILE A 83 15.68 6.81 -6.38
CA ILE A 83 15.11 6.29 -7.62
C ILE A 83 16.18 6.31 -8.72
N THR A 84 16.46 5.13 -9.32
CA THR A 84 17.54 4.96 -10.30
C THR A 84 17.06 4.76 -11.73
N ALA A 85 15.89 4.12 -11.93
CA ALA A 85 15.28 3.96 -13.25
C ALA A 85 13.76 3.77 -13.15
N ILE A 86 13.05 4.09 -14.22
CA ILE A 86 11.60 3.87 -14.35
C ILE A 86 11.34 3.30 -15.73
N VAL A 87 10.71 2.10 -15.77
CA VAL A 87 10.33 1.44 -17.01
C VAL A 87 8.88 0.97 -16.88
N SER A 88 7.94 1.67 -17.51
CA SER A 88 6.50 1.45 -17.36
C SER A 88 6.10 1.61 -15.87
N THR A 89 5.60 0.56 -15.23
CA THR A 89 5.23 0.52 -13.81
C THR A 89 6.35 0.01 -12.90
N ASN A 90 7.47 -0.43 -13.46
CA ASN A 90 8.65 -0.86 -12.71
C ASN A 90 9.48 0.34 -12.29
N VAL A 91 9.64 0.51 -10.99
CA VAL A 91 10.49 1.51 -10.36
C VAL A 91 11.72 0.81 -9.80
N SER A 92 12.90 1.15 -10.34
CA SER A 92 14.18 0.69 -9.80
C SER A 92 14.71 1.74 -8.83
N PHE A 93 15.26 1.30 -7.71
CA PHE A 93 15.82 2.20 -6.70
C PHE A 93 16.94 1.50 -5.93
N ASN A 94 17.83 2.31 -5.36
CA ASN A 94 18.81 1.87 -4.40
C ASN A 94 18.34 2.27 -3.00
N THR A 95 18.56 1.39 -2.03
CA THR A 95 18.36 1.67 -0.61
C THR A 95 19.72 1.77 0.09
N ILE A 96 19.84 2.68 1.06
CA ILE A 96 20.94 2.78 1.99
C ILE A 96 20.36 2.71 3.38
N TRP A 97 20.71 1.69 4.14
CA TRP A 97 20.41 1.61 5.56
C TRP A 97 21.69 1.93 6.33
N ARG A 98 21.74 3.11 6.92
CA ARG A 98 22.89 3.59 7.68
C ARG A 98 22.59 3.51 9.18
N PHE A 99 23.56 2.97 9.90
CA PHE A 99 23.50 2.85 11.34
C PHE A 99 24.36 3.92 12.03
N THR A 100 24.02 4.23 13.29
CA THR A 100 24.72 5.23 14.12
C THR A 100 26.20 4.91 14.33
N ASN A 101 26.61 3.64 14.21
CA ASN A 101 28.01 3.22 14.24
C ASN A 101 28.77 3.45 12.91
N GLY A 102 28.11 4.02 11.91
CA GLY A 102 28.66 4.31 10.59
C GLY A 102 28.60 3.15 9.59
N THR A 103 28.09 1.97 9.97
CA THR A 103 27.88 0.88 9.02
C THR A 103 26.76 1.20 8.04
N GLU A 104 26.94 0.83 6.77
CA GLU A 104 25.93 0.98 5.72
C GLU A 104 25.64 -0.35 5.06
N ILE A 105 24.34 -0.62 4.81
CA ILE A 105 23.86 -1.71 3.97
C ILE A 105 23.18 -1.10 2.75
N THR A 106 23.68 -1.41 1.57
CA THR A 106 23.13 -0.92 0.30
C THR A 106 22.51 -2.07 -0.47
N SER A 107 21.29 -1.88 -0.99
CA SER A 107 20.58 -2.88 -1.79
C SER A 107 19.91 -2.26 -3.00
N PRO A 108 20.21 -2.71 -4.23
CA PRO A 108 19.41 -2.37 -5.40
C PRO A 108 18.10 -3.16 -5.39
N GLN A 109 17.00 -2.49 -5.70
CA GLN A 109 15.67 -3.12 -5.72
C GLN A 109 14.88 -2.68 -6.95
N ILE A 110 13.91 -3.50 -7.34
CA ILE A 110 12.93 -3.20 -8.38
C ILE A 110 11.55 -3.53 -7.81
N LEU A 111 10.60 -2.61 -7.97
CA LEU A 111 9.21 -2.76 -7.58
C LEU A 111 8.32 -2.45 -8.77
N ASP A 112 7.46 -3.39 -9.15
CA ASP A 112 6.32 -3.10 -10.01
C ASP A 112 5.19 -2.51 -9.16
N ILE A 113 4.95 -1.22 -9.28
CA ILE A 113 3.93 -0.54 -8.49
C ILE A 113 2.49 -0.97 -8.84
N ALA A 114 2.27 -1.56 -10.01
CA ALA A 114 0.95 -2.03 -10.43
C ALA A 114 0.57 -3.36 -9.77
N SER A 115 1.51 -4.29 -9.64
CA SER A 115 1.28 -5.63 -9.08
C SER A 115 1.77 -5.78 -7.64
N GLY A 116 2.69 -4.91 -7.19
CA GLY A 116 3.39 -5.08 -5.92
C GLY A 116 4.55 -6.06 -5.96
N ASN A 117 4.84 -6.68 -7.12
CA ASN A 117 5.97 -7.58 -7.24
C ASN A 117 7.29 -6.84 -7.02
N SER A 118 8.10 -7.34 -6.10
CA SER A 118 9.40 -6.77 -5.76
C SER A 118 10.52 -7.79 -5.95
N SER A 119 11.72 -7.30 -6.28
CA SER A 119 12.94 -8.11 -6.27
C SER A 119 13.33 -8.56 -4.86
N ASP A 120 12.89 -7.85 -3.84
CA ASP A 120 12.96 -8.27 -2.45
C ASP A 120 11.73 -9.12 -2.10
N LYS A 121 11.96 -10.37 -1.64
CA LYS A 121 10.91 -11.32 -1.29
C LYS A 121 10.07 -10.88 -0.09
N ASN A 122 10.57 -9.97 0.72
CA ASN A 122 9.88 -9.44 1.90
C ASN A 122 8.86 -8.36 1.56
N GLY A 123 8.74 -8.00 0.26
CA GLY A 123 7.90 -6.90 -0.19
C GLY A 123 8.50 -5.54 0.16
N PHE A 124 8.11 -4.53 -0.59
CA PHE A 124 8.53 -3.16 -0.32
C PHE A 124 7.33 -2.22 -0.34
N TRP A 125 7.12 -1.52 0.76
CA TRP A 125 5.91 -0.74 1.02
C TRP A 125 6.06 0.76 0.75
N ALA A 126 7.23 1.20 0.26
CA ALA A 126 7.55 2.62 0.21
C ALA A 126 7.05 3.35 -1.04
N ILE A 127 6.59 2.65 -2.10
CA ILE A 127 6.14 3.30 -3.33
C ILE A 127 4.84 2.64 -3.83
N TYR A 128 3.82 3.48 -4.06
CA TYR A 128 2.49 3.14 -4.59
C TYR A 128 2.24 3.86 -5.92
N PRO A 129 1.22 3.49 -6.68
CA PRO A 129 0.75 4.33 -7.77
C PRO A 129 0.34 5.72 -7.29
N SER A 130 0.65 6.73 -8.09
CA SER A 130 0.28 8.12 -7.81
C SER A 130 -1.17 8.41 -8.13
N ASN A 131 -1.73 9.44 -7.48
CA ASN A 131 -3.07 9.98 -7.69
C ASN A 131 -4.21 8.98 -7.43
N LEU A 132 -3.97 7.95 -6.61
CA LEU A 132 -5.02 7.08 -6.12
C LEU A 132 -6.02 7.87 -5.26
N LYS A 133 -7.28 7.46 -5.33
CA LYS A 133 -8.40 8.01 -4.56
C LYS A 133 -8.92 6.96 -3.60
N VAL A 134 -9.74 7.39 -2.65
CA VAL A 134 -10.48 6.47 -1.76
C VAL A 134 -11.21 5.42 -2.60
N SER A 135 -11.09 4.16 -2.20
CA SER A 135 -11.59 2.95 -2.85
C SER A 135 -10.83 2.50 -4.11
N ASP A 136 -9.80 3.23 -4.57
CA ASP A 136 -8.93 2.71 -5.63
C ASP A 136 -8.05 1.58 -5.08
N LEU A 137 -7.80 0.56 -5.93
CA LEU A 137 -6.86 -0.52 -5.60
C LEU A 137 -5.44 0.03 -5.45
N LEU A 138 -4.77 -0.35 -4.37
CA LEU A 138 -3.36 0.01 -4.13
C LEU A 138 -2.43 -0.58 -5.20
N ARG A 139 -2.76 -1.78 -5.65
CA ARG A 139 -2.05 -2.53 -6.68
C ARG A 139 -3.05 -3.00 -7.74
N PRO A 140 -3.32 -2.21 -8.79
CA PRO A 140 -4.40 -2.48 -9.74
C PRO A 140 -4.33 -3.83 -10.46
N THR A 141 -3.15 -4.46 -10.53
CA THR A 141 -2.93 -5.80 -11.08
C THR A 141 -2.40 -6.79 -10.05
N GLY A 142 -2.40 -6.41 -8.77
CA GLY A 142 -2.04 -7.27 -7.64
C GLY A 142 -3.16 -8.22 -7.23
N TYR A 143 -2.86 -9.12 -6.30
CA TYR A 143 -3.80 -10.15 -5.82
C TYR A 143 -4.39 -9.83 -4.44
N ASP A 144 -3.92 -8.79 -3.78
CA ASP A 144 -4.26 -8.47 -2.38
C ASP A 144 -5.57 -7.70 -2.24
N GLU A 145 -6.13 -7.18 -3.35
CA GLU A 145 -7.38 -6.40 -3.39
C GLU A 145 -7.45 -5.25 -2.35
N GLN A 146 -6.29 -4.83 -1.83
CA GLN A 146 -6.22 -3.73 -0.86
C GLN A 146 -6.55 -2.41 -1.54
N ILE A 147 -7.28 -1.55 -0.83
CA ILE A 147 -7.75 -0.26 -1.34
C ILE A 147 -7.26 0.90 -0.46
N VAL A 148 -7.29 2.10 -1.02
CA VAL A 148 -7.16 3.33 -0.24
C VAL A 148 -8.39 3.50 0.65
N ASN A 149 -8.21 3.52 1.97
CA ASN A 149 -9.29 3.66 2.94
C ASN A 149 -9.72 5.12 3.10
N GLU A 150 -8.74 6.04 3.13
CA GLU A 150 -8.96 7.45 3.41
C GLU A 150 -7.92 8.32 2.69
N THR A 151 -8.27 9.58 2.44
CA THR A 151 -7.35 10.63 2.00
C THR A 151 -7.49 11.82 2.94
N THR A 152 -6.39 12.23 3.54
CA THR A 152 -6.31 13.36 4.48
C THR A 152 -5.36 14.42 3.96
N THR A 153 -5.42 15.63 4.55
CA THR A 153 -4.42 16.68 4.28
C THR A 153 -3.37 16.66 5.37
N THR A 154 -2.12 16.42 4.99
CA THR A 154 -0.98 16.48 5.91
C THR A 154 -0.15 17.74 5.63
N THR A 155 0.23 18.46 6.68
CA THR A 155 1.04 19.67 6.56
C THR A 155 2.50 19.36 6.88
N TYR A 156 3.40 19.73 5.97
CA TYR A 156 4.84 19.64 6.09
C TYR A 156 5.42 21.06 6.05
N GLY A 157 5.80 21.60 7.23
CA GLY A 157 6.19 22.99 7.32
C GLY A 157 5.13 23.96 6.78
N ALA A 158 5.42 24.66 5.68
CA ALA A 158 4.50 25.58 5.00
C ALA A 158 3.69 24.93 3.85
N ILE A 159 3.89 23.65 3.57
CA ILE A 159 3.28 22.95 2.43
C ILE A 159 2.26 21.93 2.91
N SER A 160 1.05 21.99 2.38
CA SER A 160 0.01 20.97 2.60
C SER A 160 -0.06 20.02 1.41
N ARG A 161 -0.10 18.71 1.68
CA ARG A 161 -0.20 17.66 0.67
C ARG A 161 -1.33 16.68 1.02
N GLN A 162 -1.94 16.08 0.00
CA GLN A 162 -2.90 15.02 0.19
C GLN A 162 -2.13 13.72 0.49
N THR A 163 -2.55 13.04 1.55
CA THR A 163 -1.95 11.78 2.01
C THR A 163 -3.02 10.72 2.02
N ASN A 164 -2.78 9.64 1.29
CA ASN A 164 -3.63 8.45 1.30
C ASN A 164 -3.25 7.54 2.47
N PHE A 165 -4.25 6.90 3.03
CA PHE A 165 -4.10 5.93 4.09
C PHE A 165 -4.72 4.59 3.71
N TRP A 166 -4.07 3.49 4.11
CA TRP A 166 -4.63 2.16 4.11
C TRP A 166 -4.11 1.36 5.29
N GLN A 167 -4.85 0.35 5.69
CA GLN A 167 -4.49 -0.52 6.79
C GLN A 167 -4.81 -1.97 6.50
N ILE A 168 -4.09 -2.86 7.17
CA ILE A 168 -4.37 -4.29 7.20
C ILE A 168 -4.24 -4.78 8.64
N GLU A 169 -5.17 -5.65 9.02
CA GLU A 169 -5.09 -6.41 10.28
C GLU A 169 -5.13 -7.90 9.96
N SER A 170 -4.31 -8.66 10.64
CA SER A 170 -4.27 -10.11 10.51
C SER A 170 -3.97 -10.76 11.86
N GLN A 171 -4.58 -11.92 12.11
CA GLN A 171 -4.34 -12.72 13.29
C GLN A 171 -3.85 -14.10 12.86
N PHE A 172 -2.80 -14.57 13.49
CA PHE A 172 -2.25 -15.89 13.22
C PHE A 172 -1.49 -16.44 14.42
N THR A 173 -1.27 -17.75 14.43
CA THR A 173 -0.38 -18.38 15.39
C THR A 173 1.05 -17.93 15.11
N ASP A 174 1.78 -17.51 16.14
CA ASP A 174 3.18 -17.10 15.98
C ASP A 174 4.01 -18.26 15.44
N PRO A 175 4.60 -18.14 14.24
CA PRO A 175 5.39 -19.19 13.61
C PRO A 175 6.70 -19.48 14.39
N SER A 176 7.13 -18.59 15.28
CA SER A 176 8.29 -18.81 16.14
C SER A 176 7.98 -19.63 17.39
N ASP A 177 6.69 -19.83 17.71
CA ASP A 177 6.26 -20.66 18.84
C ASP A 177 5.95 -22.10 18.38
N PRO A 178 6.83 -23.08 18.64
CA PRO A 178 6.60 -24.47 18.26
C PRO A 178 5.45 -25.13 19.00
N THR A 179 4.95 -24.54 20.10
CA THR A 179 3.81 -25.08 20.86
C THR A 179 2.47 -24.68 20.27
N GLY A 180 2.43 -23.66 19.41
CA GLY A 180 1.23 -23.12 18.78
C GLY A 180 0.29 -22.39 19.75
N ASN A 181 0.75 -22.04 20.96
CA ASN A 181 -0.07 -21.37 21.97
C ASN A 181 -0.01 -19.85 21.91
N THR A 182 0.99 -19.30 21.20
CA THR A 182 1.14 -17.86 21.02
C THR A 182 0.35 -17.41 19.80
N MET A 183 -0.62 -16.53 20.02
CA MET A 183 -1.32 -15.80 18.94
C MET A 183 -0.68 -14.43 18.80
N ARG A 184 -0.58 -13.99 17.53
CA ARG A 184 -0.10 -12.67 17.18
C ARG A 184 -1.14 -11.94 16.34
N ASP A 185 -1.51 -10.75 16.78
CA ASP A 185 -2.31 -9.81 16.00
C ASP A 185 -1.37 -8.77 15.40
N ASP A 186 -1.33 -8.68 14.07
CA ASP A 186 -0.58 -7.67 13.34
C ASP A 186 -1.52 -6.59 12.81
N TYR A 187 -1.24 -5.35 13.15
CA TYR A 187 -1.80 -4.17 12.52
C TYR A 187 -0.72 -3.46 11.76
N THR A 188 -0.99 -3.08 10.51
CA THR A 188 -0.11 -2.20 9.74
C THR A 188 -0.93 -1.08 9.14
N GLY A 189 -0.62 0.16 9.54
CA GLY A 189 -1.16 1.39 8.97
C GLY A 189 -0.10 2.08 8.12
N ILE A 190 -0.48 2.47 6.89
CA ILE A 190 0.45 3.06 5.92
C ILE A 190 -0.14 4.34 5.36
N TYR A 191 0.63 5.41 5.48
CA TYR A 191 0.36 6.71 4.88
C TYR A 191 1.33 6.95 3.74
N PHE A 192 0.82 7.38 2.59
CA PHE A 192 1.64 7.72 1.44
C PHE A 192 1.13 8.99 0.75
N ASP A 193 2.04 9.78 0.25
CA ASP A 193 1.71 11.00 -0.49
C ASP A 193 0.94 10.68 -1.75
N GLN A 194 -0.23 11.27 -1.96
CA GLN A 194 -1.10 10.96 -3.08
C GLN A 194 -0.45 11.28 -4.43
N GLN A 195 0.29 12.38 -4.53
CA GLN A 195 0.85 12.86 -5.79
C GLN A 195 2.03 12.02 -6.26
N THR A 196 2.90 11.59 -5.35
CA THR A 196 4.11 10.81 -5.67
C THR A 196 3.93 9.32 -5.45
N GLY A 197 2.99 8.90 -4.60
CA GLY A 197 2.83 7.53 -4.16
C GLY A 197 3.85 7.10 -3.09
N VAL A 198 4.69 8.01 -2.60
CA VAL A 198 5.78 7.69 -1.68
C VAL A 198 5.28 7.60 -0.24
N LEU A 199 5.73 6.57 0.48
CA LEU A 199 5.48 6.38 1.90
C LEU A 199 5.87 7.64 2.68
N THR A 200 4.96 8.11 3.55
CA THR A 200 5.23 9.22 4.47
C THR A 200 5.30 8.74 5.91
N ASN A 201 4.51 7.74 6.26
CA ASN A 201 4.53 7.10 7.56
C ASN A 201 4.05 5.64 7.46
N LEU A 202 4.70 4.75 8.19
CA LEU A 202 4.26 3.37 8.41
C LEU A 202 4.30 3.12 9.91
N GLU A 203 3.23 2.52 10.42
CA GLU A 203 3.16 1.99 11.76
C GLU A 203 2.78 0.51 11.68
N ASN A 204 3.63 -0.37 12.20
CA ASN A 204 3.33 -1.79 12.37
C ASN A 204 3.28 -2.10 13.86
N VAL A 205 2.15 -2.62 14.34
CA VAL A 205 1.93 -3.00 15.72
C VAL A 205 1.67 -4.50 15.77
N GLN A 206 2.54 -5.24 16.44
CA GLN A 206 2.44 -6.67 16.64
C GLN A 206 2.08 -6.93 18.12
N ARG A 207 0.93 -7.56 18.37
CA ARG A 207 0.44 -7.85 19.71
C ARG A 207 0.50 -9.34 19.96
N TYR A 208 1.30 -9.74 20.95
CA TYR A 208 1.47 -11.13 21.35
C TYR A 208 0.70 -11.39 22.64
N ASN A 209 0.03 -12.54 22.73
CA ASN A 209 -0.76 -12.90 23.90
C ASN A 209 -0.01 -13.78 24.90
N ASN A 210 1.05 -14.52 24.49
CA ASN A 210 1.78 -15.44 25.36
C ASN A 210 3.26 -15.60 24.94
N PRO A 211 4.25 -14.99 25.64
CA PRO A 211 4.02 -14.00 26.71
C PRO A 211 3.35 -12.73 26.18
N GLN A 212 2.68 -11.97 27.03
CA GLN A 212 2.00 -10.75 26.62
C GLN A 212 3.01 -9.62 26.42
N TYR A 213 3.13 -9.11 25.20
CA TYR A 213 3.89 -7.91 24.84
C TYR A 213 3.46 -7.36 23.48
N ASN A 214 3.77 -6.09 23.25
CA ASN A 214 3.58 -5.46 21.95
C ASN A 214 4.91 -5.00 21.38
N ILE A 215 5.03 -5.06 20.06
CA ILE A 215 6.11 -4.46 19.28
C ILE A 215 5.50 -3.39 18.40
N ILE A 216 6.14 -2.22 18.36
CA ILE A 216 5.74 -1.10 17.51
C ILE A 216 6.93 -0.71 16.66
N ILE A 217 6.77 -0.75 15.34
CA ILE A 217 7.80 -0.32 14.38
C ILE A 217 7.23 0.85 13.59
N ILE A 218 7.97 1.96 13.55
CA ILE A 218 7.57 3.16 12.86
C ILE A 218 8.63 3.54 11.82
N TRP A 219 8.17 3.83 10.62
CA TRP A 219 8.94 4.48 9.57
C TRP A 219 8.34 5.85 9.32
N GLN A 220 9.14 6.90 9.46
CA GLN A 220 8.69 8.26 9.26
C GLN A 220 9.56 8.96 8.23
N LEU A 221 8.96 9.52 7.18
CA LEU A 221 9.67 10.35 6.21
C LEU A 221 10.17 11.62 6.90
N THR A 222 11.49 11.85 6.83
CA THR A 222 12.15 13.01 7.45
C THR A 222 12.71 13.98 6.42
N SER A 223 12.99 13.50 5.20
CA SER A 223 13.48 14.35 4.10
C SER A 223 13.03 13.82 2.74
N SER A 224 12.78 14.74 1.82
CA SER A 224 12.44 14.45 0.43
C SER A 224 13.11 15.47 -0.48
N SER A 225 13.62 15.02 -1.65
CA SER A 225 14.11 15.92 -2.70
C SER A 225 12.97 16.58 -3.49
N VAL A 226 11.73 16.09 -3.34
CA VAL A 226 10.57 16.53 -4.13
C VAL A 226 9.79 17.63 -3.43
N TRP A 227 9.71 17.59 -2.08
CA TRP A 227 9.07 18.64 -1.26
C TRP A 227 9.76 18.76 0.09
N ALA A 228 9.66 19.93 0.71
CA ALA A 228 10.15 20.15 2.07
C ALA A 228 9.27 19.37 3.06
N VAL A 229 9.89 18.54 3.91
CA VAL A 229 9.18 17.71 4.92
C VAL A 229 9.16 18.42 6.29
N GLN A 230 10.08 19.39 6.52
CA GLN A 230 10.20 20.18 7.76
C GLN A 230 9.86 21.65 7.52
#